data_f7464e43f9a16028a628f9ae9ddd9e04
#
_entry.id   f7464e43f9a16028a628f9ae9ddd9e04
#
_cell.length_a   1.000
_cell.length_b   1.000
_cell.length_c   1.000
_cell.angle_alpha   90.00
_cell.angle_beta   90.00
_cell.angle_gamma   90.00
#
_symmetry.space_group_name_H-M   'P 1'
#
loop_
_entity.id
_entity.type
_entity.pdbx_description
1 polymer ?
#
loop_
_entity_poly.entity_id
_entity_poly.type
_entity_poly.pdbx_seq_one_letter_code
_entity_poly.pdbx_strand_id
1 'polypeptide(L)'
;LSTPSNTAEVKEMMATSHDDGHSVEATHNDGHDTVKEDHTEGQAETAHDDGEEAHLEHVLHQLQNRPWSSLYIACFLFFMISLGVLAFYAIQIASQAGWLPVLFRVMEGITAYLIPGGIIMLILIGLSAFHFNHLFVWADPEVVAHDKLLQGKAGWLNGWGVMIRAMIFLGGWIAYRQISLKYSRKQDEATDGKWFKKSFKISAAFLVFFIYTESIMSWDWLMSFDPHWFSTLYGWYVFAGMIVCAITTIALVTMVLKSQGYLEYVNDSHIHDLAKYMFGFSIFWTYLWFSQFMLIWYANIPEEVTYFVTRIEDFKLPFFGMVVMNFVFPILVLMNSDYKRVNWFVVL
;
A
#
# COMPACT_ATOMS: atom_id res chain seq x y z
N LEU A 1 24.07 8.28 1.05
CA LEU A 1 23.75 9.41 1.92
C LEU A 1 23.61 8.87 3.34
N SER A 2 24.55 9.23 4.23
CA SER A 2 24.48 8.90 5.65
C SER A 2 23.30 9.64 6.28
N THR A 3 22.50 8.94 7.07
CA THR A 3 21.45 9.58 7.87
C THR A 3 22.10 10.43 8.96
N PRO A 4 21.68 11.70 9.14
CA PRO A 4 22.27 12.55 10.16
C PRO A 4 21.95 12.01 11.56
N SER A 5 22.91 12.17 12.46
CA SER A 5 22.82 11.68 13.83
C SER A 5 22.34 12.73 14.83
N ASN A 6 22.48 14.01 14.49
CA ASN A 6 22.11 15.14 15.34
C ASN A 6 21.64 16.37 14.54
N THR A 7 21.03 17.34 15.23
CA THR A 7 20.53 18.59 14.64
C THR A 7 21.61 19.47 14.02
N ALA A 8 22.86 19.39 14.52
CA ALA A 8 23.98 20.14 13.96
C ALA A 8 24.33 19.67 12.54
N GLU A 9 24.32 18.36 12.28
CA GLU A 9 24.53 17.80 10.95
C GLU A 9 23.38 18.19 9.99
N VAL A 10 22.15 18.29 10.47
CA VAL A 10 21.01 18.75 9.68
C VAL A 10 21.19 20.20 9.29
N LYS A 11 21.62 21.06 10.21
CA LYS A 11 21.89 22.48 9.96
C LYS A 11 23.01 22.67 8.92
N GLU A 12 24.05 21.87 8.97
CA GLU A 12 25.14 21.88 7.99
C GLU A 12 24.68 21.41 6.61
N MET A 13 23.83 20.37 6.54
CA MET A 13 23.25 19.89 5.29
C MET A 13 22.29 20.89 4.66
N MET A 14 21.49 21.60 5.47
CA MET A 14 20.62 22.67 4.97
C MET A 14 21.44 23.86 4.44
N ALA A 15 22.51 24.26 5.12
CA ALA A 15 23.40 25.33 4.68
C ALA A 15 24.10 25.01 3.35
N THR A 16 24.53 23.75 3.15
CA THR A 16 25.16 23.32 1.89
C THR A 16 24.17 23.17 0.75
N SER A 17 22.89 22.85 1.01
CA SER A 17 21.86 22.76 -0.03
C SER A 17 21.39 24.13 -0.57
N HIS A 18 21.56 25.20 0.20
CA HIS A 18 21.30 26.58 -0.25
C HIS A 18 22.31 27.08 -1.28
N ASP A 19 23.53 26.52 -1.28
CA ASP A 19 24.59 26.92 -2.21
C ASP A 19 24.47 26.24 -3.59
N ASP A 20 23.75 25.09 -3.67
CA ASP A 20 23.54 24.31 -4.91
C ASP A 20 22.25 24.62 -5.67
N GLY A 21 21.51 25.69 -5.34
CA GLY A 21 20.40 26.23 -6.13
C GLY A 21 19.13 25.38 -6.22
N HIS A 22 18.96 24.37 -5.39
CA HIS A 22 17.70 23.64 -5.22
C HIS A 22 17.08 23.94 -3.85
N SER A 23 16.23 24.97 -3.80
CA SER A 23 15.39 25.26 -2.64
C SER A 23 14.38 24.14 -2.41
N VAL A 24 14.60 23.35 -1.38
CA VAL A 24 13.54 22.55 -0.76
C VAL A 24 12.79 23.48 0.19
N GLU A 25 11.86 24.25 -0.35
CA GLU A 25 10.88 24.99 0.47
C GLU A 25 9.93 23.98 1.13
N ALA A 26 10.15 23.72 2.40
CA ALA A 26 9.13 23.13 3.25
C ALA A 26 8.13 24.24 3.62
N THR A 27 7.10 24.43 2.80
CA THR A 27 5.99 25.32 3.13
C THR A 27 5.14 24.70 4.23
N HIS A 28 5.43 25.08 5.45
CA HIS A 28 4.50 24.96 6.56
C HIS A 28 3.58 26.17 6.55
N ASN A 29 2.34 25.99 6.14
CA ASN A 29 1.32 27.02 6.20
C ASN A 29 0.51 26.81 7.50
N ASP A 30 1.06 27.29 8.60
CA ASP A 30 0.29 27.47 9.83
C ASP A 30 -0.51 28.77 9.71
N GLY A 31 -1.81 28.62 9.38
CA GLY A 31 -2.76 29.70 9.47
C GLY A 31 -3.00 30.10 10.92
N HIS A 32 -2.25 31.08 11.41
CA HIS A 32 -2.55 31.75 12.68
C HIS A 32 -2.93 33.19 12.40
N ASP A 33 -4.16 33.52 12.81
CA ASP A 33 -4.74 34.87 12.81
C ASP A 33 -3.86 35.85 13.59
N THR A 34 -3.58 36.94 12.92
CA THR A 34 -2.87 38.09 13.51
C THR A 34 -3.73 38.80 14.55
N VAL A 35 -3.45 38.57 15.83
CA VAL A 35 -3.78 39.54 16.87
C VAL A 35 -2.52 40.35 17.15
N LYS A 36 -2.61 41.67 16.87
CA LYS A 36 -1.60 42.62 17.29
C LYS A 36 -1.67 42.81 18.79
N GLU A 37 -0.60 42.55 19.51
CA GLU A 37 -0.31 43.18 20.78
C GLU A 37 1.19 43.43 20.97
N ASP A 38 1.45 44.48 21.68
CA ASP A 38 2.56 45.36 21.85
C ASP A 38 3.70 44.78 22.75
N HIS A 39 4.95 45.10 22.37
CA HIS A 39 6.19 45.15 23.13
C HIS A 39 6.55 44.13 24.23
N THR A 40 7.54 43.26 23.93
CA THR A 40 8.73 43.03 24.81
C THR A 40 9.85 42.36 24.00
N GLU A 41 10.93 43.06 23.67
CA GLU A 41 12.06 42.60 22.85
C GLU A 41 12.85 41.39 23.42
N GLY A 42 12.66 41.00 24.64
CA GLY A 42 13.38 39.87 25.29
C GLY A 42 12.70 38.52 25.16
N GLN A 43 11.43 38.42 24.74
CA GLN A 43 10.70 37.16 24.55
C GLN A 43 10.64 36.72 23.11
N ALA A 44 10.96 37.57 22.16
CA ALA A 44 10.94 37.27 20.73
C ALA A 44 12.15 36.43 20.29
N GLU A 45 13.32 36.62 20.89
CA GLU A 45 14.54 35.86 20.58
C GLU A 45 14.44 34.40 21.07
N THR A 46 13.92 34.16 22.28
CA THR A 46 13.75 32.80 22.80
C THR A 46 12.67 32.01 22.08
N ALA A 47 11.57 32.65 21.67
CA ALA A 47 10.50 32.01 20.91
C ALA A 47 10.90 31.68 19.45
N HIS A 48 11.85 32.43 18.88
CA HIS A 48 12.40 32.18 17.55
C HIS A 48 13.42 31.02 17.57
N ASP A 49 14.22 30.94 18.63
CA ASP A 49 15.23 29.88 18.82
C ASP A 49 14.56 28.52 19.12
N ASP A 50 13.53 28.52 19.99
CA ASP A 50 12.72 27.31 20.29
C ASP A 50 11.98 26.81 19.03
N GLY A 51 11.53 27.68 18.15
CA GLY A 51 10.87 27.33 16.91
C GLY A 51 11.85 26.75 15.86
N GLU A 52 13.07 27.27 15.78
CA GLU A 52 14.12 26.75 14.89
C GLU A 52 14.63 25.37 15.36
N GLU A 53 14.83 25.18 16.68
CA GLU A 53 15.21 23.88 17.24
C GLU A 53 14.14 22.83 17.00
N ALA A 54 12.88 23.11 17.24
CA ALA A 54 11.76 22.21 16.98
C ALA A 54 11.66 21.83 15.49
N HIS A 55 11.91 22.79 14.58
CA HIS A 55 11.95 22.53 13.15
C HIS A 55 13.11 21.62 12.76
N LEU A 56 14.31 21.85 13.31
CA LEU A 56 15.48 21.02 13.07
C LEU A 56 15.31 19.59 13.60
N GLU A 57 14.71 19.42 14.76
CA GLU A 57 14.37 18.10 15.30
C GLU A 57 13.37 17.37 14.41
N HIS A 58 12.34 18.04 13.93
CA HIS A 58 11.37 17.47 13.03
C HIS A 58 12.03 17.01 11.70
N VAL A 59 12.90 17.83 11.12
CA VAL A 59 13.65 17.46 9.90
C VAL A 59 14.60 16.29 10.17
N LEU A 60 15.26 16.27 11.33
CA LEU A 60 16.12 15.18 11.75
C LEU A 60 15.34 13.85 11.82
N HIS A 61 14.18 13.84 12.47
CA HIS A 61 13.30 12.66 12.53
C HIS A 61 12.83 12.21 11.16
N GLN A 62 12.48 13.13 10.26
CA GLN A 62 12.12 12.80 8.88
C GLN A 62 13.28 12.14 8.12
N LEU A 63 14.49 12.67 8.25
CA LEU A 63 15.68 12.11 7.59
C LEU A 63 16.04 10.73 8.14
N GLN A 64 15.94 10.53 9.45
CA GLN A 64 16.17 9.24 10.10
C GLN A 64 15.12 8.18 9.71
N ASN A 65 13.90 8.58 9.40
CA ASN A 65 12.83 7.69 8.98
C ASN A 65 12.93 7.27 7.49
N ARG A 66 13.69 7.97 6.64
CA ARG A 66 13.81 7.66 5.20
C ARG A 66 14.19 6.20 4.91
N PRO A 67 15.21 5.60 5.53
CA PRO A 67 15.57 4.21 5.27
C PRO A 67 14.47 3.23 5.71
N TRP A 68 13.80 3.50 6.83
CA TRP A 68 12.70 2.70 7.34
C TRP A 68 11.48 2.77 6.42
N SER A 69 11.14 3.95 5.91
CA SER A 69 10.05 4.14 4.94
C SER A 69 10.32 3.39 3.64
N SER A 70 11.54 3.48 3.11
CA SER A 70 11.93 2.78 1.89
C SER A 70 11.85 1.26 2.06
N LEU A 71 12.34 0.74 3.19
CA LEU A 71 12.26 -0.69 3.52
C LEU A 71 10.80 -1.15 3.67
N TYR A 72 9.99 -0.35 4.38
CA TYR A 72 8.57 -0.64 4.59
C TYR A 72 7.82 -0.74 3.26
N ILE A 73 7.99 0.26 2.37
CA ILE A 73 7.34 0.30 1.05
C ILE A 73 7.73 -0.93 0.22
N ALA A 74 9.03 -1.27 0.17
CA ALA A 74 9.50 -2.43 -0.59
C ALA A 74 8.93 -3.75 -0.04
N CYS A 75 9.01 -3.98 1.26
CA CYS A 75 8.47 -5.19 1.89
C CYS A 75 6.96 -5.29 1.75
N PHE A 76 6.25 -4.17 1.92
CA PHE A 76 4.81 -4.09 1.76
C PHE A 76 4.38 -4.40 0.33
N LEU A 77 5.09 -3.89 -0.69
CA LEU A 77 4.77 -4.16 -2.10
C LEU A 77 4.81 -5.66 -2.42
N PHE A 78 5.88 -6.35 -2.06
CA PHE A 78 5.97 -7.79 -2.31
C PHE A 78 4.94 -8.60 -1.51
N PHE A 79 4.69 -8.19 -0.27
CA PHE A 79 3.65 -8.77 0.55
C PHE A 79 2.26 -8.60 -0.08
N MET A 80 1.92 -7.39 -0.56
CA MET A 80 0.66 -7.07 -1.23
C MET A 80 0.47 -7.86 -2.52
N ILE A 81 1.53 -8.03 -3.33
CA ILE A 81 1.47 -8.91 -4.52
C ILE A 81 1.05 -10.32 -4.13
N SER A 82 1.70 -10.89 -3.12
CA SER A 82 1.41 -12.25 -2.67
C SER A 82 -0.01 -12.40 -2.10
N LEU A 83 -0.46 -11.43 -1.32
CA LEU A 83 -1.81 -11.37 -0.77
C LEU A 83 -2.86 -11.18 -1.87
N GLY A 84 -2.60 -10.30 -2.84
CA GLY A 84 -3.47 -10.07 -3.98
C GLY A 84 -3.63 -11.30 -4.87
N VAL A 85 -2.54 -12.05 -5.08
CA VAL A 85 -2.60 -13.33 -5.80
C VAL A 85 -3.45 -14.34 -5.03
N LEU A 86 -3.34 -14.39 -3.70
CA LEU A 86 -4.19 -15.26 -2.88
C LEU A 86 -5.66 -14.87 -2.97
N ALA A 87 -5.97 -13.57 -2.93
CA ALA A 87 -7.33 -13.07 -3.09
C ALA A 87 -7.89 -13.38 -4.49
N PHE A 88 -7.11 -13.13 -5.54
CA PHE A 88 -7.51 -13.44 -6.91
C PHE A 88 -7.75 -14.94 -7.10
N TYR A 89 -6.87 -15.79 -6.55
CA TYR A 89 -7.04 -17.25 -6.53
C TYR A 89 -8.36 -17.64 -5.85
N ALA A 90 -8.68 -17.07 -4.69
CA ALA A 90 -9.93 -17.33 -3.99
C ALA A 90 -11.15 -16.89 -4.79
N ILE A 91 -11.10 -15.72 -5.45
CA ILE A 91 -12.16 -15.20 -6.32
C ILE A 91 -12.42 -16.18 -7.47
N GLN A 92 -11.36 -16.68 -8.11
CA GLN A 92 -11.50 -17.60 -9.24
C GLN A 92 -12.07 -18.97 -8.84
N ILE A 93 -11.70 -19.50 -7.68
CA ILE A 93 -12.31 -20.73 -7.16
C ILE A 93 -13.76 -20.50 -6.78
N ALA A 94 -14.08 -19.40 -6.12
CA ALA A 94 -15.43 -19.05 -5.71
C ALA A 94 -16.36 -18.75 -6.90
N SER A 95 -15.82 -18.20 -7.99
CA SER A 95 -16.54 -18.01 -9.24
C SER A 95 -16.60 -19.25 -10.13
N GLN A 96 -15.92 -20.32 -9.74
CA GLN A 96 -15.84 -21.58 -10.52
C GLN A 96 -15.30 -21.35 -11.95
N ALA A 97 -14.31 -20.47 -12.09
CA ALA A 97 -13.73 -20.10 -13.38
C ALA A 97 -12.99 -21.29 -14.02
N GLY A 98 -13.59 -21.85 -15.07
CA GLY A 98 -13.09 -23.06 -15.73
C GLY A 98 -11.83 -22.89 -16.60
N TRP A 99 -11.44 -21.65 -16.91
CA TRP A 99 -10.26 -21.34 -17.72
C TRP A 99 -8.95 -21.32 -16.91
N LEU A 100 -9.03 -21.09 -15.61
CA LEU A 100 -7.89 -20.78 -14.76
C LEU A 100 -7.18 -21.99 -14.08
N PRO A 101 -7.73 -23.21 -14.01
CA PRO A 101 -7.06 -24.32 -13.30
C PRO A 101 -5.62 -24.56 -13.75
N VAL A 102 -5.29 -24.29 -15.00
CA VAL A 102 -3.93 -24.39 -15.58
C VAL A 102 -2.94 -23.46 -14.90
N LEU A 103 -3.41 -22.32 -14.35
CA LEU A 103 -2.60 -21.31 -13.69
C LEU A 103 -2.60 -21.41 -12.16
N PHE A 104 -3.38 -22.31 -11.58
CA PHE A 104 -3.46 -22.45 -10.10
C PHE A 104 -2.09 -22.70 -9.48
N ARG A 105 -1.23 -23.50 -10.11
CA ARG A 105 0.11 -23.80 -9.61
C ARG A 105 1.04 -22.59 -9.61
N VAL A 106 0.90 -21.72 -10.61
CA VAL A 106 1.65 -20.45 -10.68
C VAL A 106 1.22 -19.56 -9.50
N MET A 107 -0.08 -19.39 -9.29
CA MET A 107 -0.61 -18.57 -8.20
C MET A 107 -0.23 -19.14 -6.84
N GLU A 108 -0.36 -20.46 -6.63
CA GLU A 108 0.07 -21.15 -5.41
C GLU A 108 1.56 -20.94 -5.12
N GLY A 109 2.40 -20.92 -6.17
CA GLY A 109 3.83 -20.62 -6.06
C GLY A 109 4.09 -19.19 -5.60
N ILE A 110 3.46 -18.19 -6.22
CA ILE A 110 3.61 -16.77 -5.86
C ILE A 110 3.15 -16.53 -4.41
N THR A 111 2.03 -17.14 -4.00
CA THR A 111 1.53 -17.01 -2.63
C THR A 111 2.45 -17.61 -1.57
N ALA A 112 3.49 -18.35 -1.94
CA ALA A 112 4.46 -18.89 -0.97
C ALA A 112 5.16 -17.77 -0.19
N TYR A 113 5.35 -16.61 -0.82
CA TYR A 113 5.96 -15.45 -0.17
C TYR A 113 5.08 -14.85 0.96
N LEU A 114 3.79 -15.16 1.02
CA LEU A 114 2.89 -14.62 2.06
C LEU A 114 3.38 -14.92 3.48
N ILE A 115 4.01 -16.07 3.71
CA ILE A 115 4.50 -16.45 5.05
C ILE A 115 5.74 -15.62 5.42
N PRO A 116 6.87 -15.68 4.68
CA PRO A 116 8.04 -14.88 5.02
C PRO A 116 7.75 -13.38 4.93
N GLY A 117 7.02 -12.92 3.93
CA GLY A 117 6.62 -11.52 3.80
C GLY A 117 5.74 -11.05 4.96
N GLY A 118 4.79 -11.87 5.42
CA GLY A 118 3.95 -11.58 6.57
C GLY A 118 4.75 -11.48 7.88
N ILE A 119 5.75 -12.35 8.09
CA ILE A 119 6.64 -12.28 9.25
C ILE A 119 7.46 -10.98 9.21
N ILE A 120 8.02 -10.63 8.06
CA ILE A 120 8.77 -9.38 7.88
C ILE A 120 7.87 -8.17 8.19
N MET A 121 6.64 -8.16 7.66
CA MET A 121 5.69 -7.08 7.93
C MET A 121 5.31 -6.99 9.41
N LEU A 122 5.10 -8.12 10.10
CA LEU A 122 4.86 -8.10 11.55
C LEU A 122 6.03 -7.53 12.34
N ILE A 123 7.26 -7.86 11.95
CA ILE A 123 8.46 -7.28 12.58
C ILE A 123 8.52 -5.77 12.35
N LEU A 124 8.31 -5.30 11.11
CA LEU A 124 8.36 -3.89 10.78
C LEU A 124 7.28 -3.08 11.50
N ILE A 125 6.04 -3.59 11.51
CA ILE A 125 4.92 -2.97 12.24
C ILE A 125 5.21 -2.96 13.75
N GLY A 126 5.74 -4.06 14.29
CA GLY A 126 6.11 -4.16 15.70
C GLY A 126 7.20 -3.16 16.07
N LEU A 127 8.25 -3.05 15.29
CA LEU A 127 9.31 -2.06 15.51
C LEU A 127 8.77 -0.63 15.54
N SER A 128 7.84 -0.33 14.62
CA SER A 128 7.21 1.00 14.56
C SER A 128 6.21 1.24 15.72
N ALA A 129 5.41 0.24 16.06
CA ALA A 129 4.40 0.33 17.11
C ALA A 129 4.99 0.40 18.53
N PHE A 130 6.24 -0.07 18.72
CA PHE A 130 6.96 -0.06 20.01
C PHE A 130 8.13 0.92 20.02
N HIS A 131 8.07 2.01 19.22
CA HIS A 131 8.96 3.18 19.28
C HIS A 131 10.44 2.93 18.88
N PHE A 132 10.75 1.85 18.14
CA PHE A 132 12.10 1.66 17.58
C PHE A 132 12.36 2.55 16.35
N ASN A 133 11.32 3.07 15.74
CA ASN A 133 11.37 4.09 14.70
C ASN A 133 10.12 5.00 14.81
N HIS A 134 10.17 6.17 14.17
CA HIS A 134 9.09 7.16 14.21
C HIS A 134 8.21 7.13 12.94
N LEU A 135 7.99 5.93 12.35
CA LEU A 135 7.18 5.78 11.15
C LEU A 135 5.70 6.08 11.40
N PHE A 136 5.18 5.67 12.55
CA PHE A 136 3.80 5.91 12.95
C PHE A 136 3.72 7.02 14.00
N VAL A 137 3.22 8.17 13.60
CA VAL A 137 3.05 9.35 14.47
C VAL A 137 2.17 9.04 15.70
N TRP A 138 1.12 8.22 15.52
CA TRP A 138 0.23 7.80 16.60
C TRP A 138 0.90 6.88 17.65
N ALA A 139 2.07 6.35 17.37
CA ALA A 139 2.81 5.54 18.32
C ALA A 139 3.56 6.40 19.34
N ASP A 140 3.87 7.68 19.04
CA ASP A 140 4.61 8.56 19.90
C ASP A 140 3.72 9.13 21.03
N PRO A 141 4.04 8.83 22.32
CA PRO A 141 3.25 9.31 23.46
C PRO A 141 3.26 10.83 23.64
N GLU A 142 4.36 11.50 23.25
CA GLU A 142 4.49 12.96 23.38
C GLU A 142 3.57 13.66 22.39
N VAL A 143 3.54 13.20 21.13
CA VAL A 143 2.64 13.72 20.11
C VAL A 143 1.18 13.46 20.50
N VAL A 144 0.86 12.25 20.95
CA VAL A 144 -0.51 11.88 21.39
C VAL A 144 -0.97 12.74 22.56
N ALA A 145 -0.08 13.08 23.51
CA ALA A 145 -0.43 13.91 24.67
C ALA A 145 -0.91 15.32 24.28
N HIS A 146 -0.40 15.86 23.17
CA HIS A 146 -0.72 17.23 22.71
C HIS A 146 -1.83 17.26 21.66
N ASP A 147 -2.20 16.13 21.05
CA ASP A 147 -3.19 16.06 19.99
C ASP A 147 -4.50 15.39 20.45
N LYS A 148 -5.56 16.18 20.55
CA LYS A 148 -6.90 15.71 20.95
C LYS A 148 -7.51 14.69 19.99
N LEU A 149 -7.19 14.78 18.69
CA LEU A 149 -7.71 13.86 17.68
C LEU A 149 -7.04 12.48 17.84
N LEU A 150 -5.72 12.45 18.06
CA LEU A 150 -4.99 11.22 18.32
C LEU A 150 -5.44 10.58 19.65
N GLN A 151 -5.67 11.35 20.69
CA GLN A 151 -6.24 10.86 21.95
C GLN A 151 -7.59 10.17 21.73
N GLY A 152 -8.46 10.73 20.88
CA GLY A 152 -9.73 10.12 20.51
C GLY A 152 -9.59 8.79 19.76
N LYS A 153 -8.49 8.60 19.03
CA LYS A 153 -8.17 7.38 18.27
C LYS A 153 -7.31 6.37 19.04
N ALA A 154 -6.76 6.73 20.20
CA ALA A 154 -5.85 5.88 20.97
C ALA A 154 -6.44 4.52 21.39
N GLY A 155 -7.76 4.42 21.52
CA GLY A 155 -8.45 3.13 21.73
C GLY A 155 -8.31 2.14 20.58
N TRP A 156 -8.15 2.63 19.36
CA TRP A 156 -7.97 1.82 18.16
C TRP A 156 -6.51 1.77 17.72
N LEU A 157 -5.88 2.94 17.56
CA LEU A 157 -4.48 3.09 17.16
C LEU A 157 -3.59 3.02 18.41
N ASN A 158 -3.26 1.82 18.83
CA ASN A 158 -2.29 1.55 19.89
C ASN A 158 -1.46 0.32 19.52
N GLY A 159 -0.22 0.26 20.00
CA GLY A 159 0.75 -0.76 19.58
C GLY A 159 0.24 -2.19 19.74
N TRP A 160 -0.36 -2.52 20.89
CA TRP A 160 -0.90 -3.86 21.14
C TRP A 160 -2.13 -4.17 20.28
N GLY A 161 -3.03 -3.19 20.09
CA GLY A 161 -4.23 -3.37 19.27
C GLY A 161 -3.89 -3.63 17.81
N VAL A 162 -2.99 -2.84 17.24
CA VAL A 162 -2.51 -3.02 15.85
C VAL A 162 -1.82 -4.37 15.68
N MET A 163 -0.96 -4.77 16.62
CA MET A 163 -0.26 -6.06 16.56
C MET A 163 -1.21 -7.25 16.66
N ILE A 164 -2.19 -7.23 17.54
CA ILE A 164 -3.17 -8.31 17.67
C ILE A 164 -3.99 -8.42 16.38
N ARG A 165 -4.47 -7.31 15.82
CA ARG A 165 -5.20 -7.31 14.55
C ARG A 165 -4.33 -7.84 13.41
N ALA A 166 -3.08 -7.40 13.32
CA ALA A 166 -2.14 -7.88 12.31
C ALA A 166 -1.92 -9.41 12.40
N MET A 167 -1.75 -9.95 13.61
CA MET A 167 -1.62 -11.40 13.83
C MET A 167 -2.88 -12.16 13.41
N ILE A 168 -4.08 -11.63 13.72
CA ILE A 168 -5.36 -12.26 13.33
C ILE A 168 -5.49 -12.26 11.80
N PHE A 169 -5.18 -11.17 11.13
CA PHE A 169 -5.30 -11.06 9.68
C PHE A 169 -4.33 -12.01 8.98
N LEU A 170 -3.05 -11.95 9.33
CA LEU A 170 -2.04 -12.84 8.77
C LEU A 170 -2.33 -14.31 9.10
N GLY A 171 -2.74 -14.61 10.31
CA GLY A 171 -3.14 -15.96 10.71
C GLY A 171 -4.27 -16.51 9.84
N GLY A 172 -5.31 -15.73 9.61
CA GLY A 172 -6.43 -16.09 8.76
C GLY A 172 -6.04 -16.29 7.29
N TRP A 173 -5.24 -15.39 6.73
CA TRP A 173 -4.78 -15.49 5.34
C TRP A 173 -3.84 -16.66 5.12
N ILE A 174 -2.90 -16.89 6.03
CA ILE A 174 -1.99 -18.04 5.99
C ILE A 174 -2.75 -19.35 6.17
N ALA A 175 -3.71 -19.40 7.10
CA ALA A 175 -4.54 -20.59 7.32
C ALA A 175 -5.34 -20.94 6.06
N TYR A 176 -5.99 -19.96 5.43
CA TYR A 176 -6.69 -20.20 4.16
C TYR A 176 -5.74 -20.73 3.09
N ARG A 177 -4.58 -20.10 2.90
CA ARG A 177 -3.56 -20.56 1.95
C ARG A 177 -3.19 -22.03 2.18
N GLN A 178 -2.87 -22.42 3.41
CA GLN A 178 -2.46 -23.79 3.75
C GLN A 178 -3.56 -24.82 3.49
N ILE A 179 -4.81 -24.46 3.87
CA ILE A 179 -5.95 -25.36 3.68
C ILE A 179 -6.27 -25.50 2.17
N SER A 180 -6.22 -24.40 1.44
CA SER A 180 -6.46 -24.37 -0.01
C SER A 180 -5.43 -25.21 -0.77
N LEU A 181 -4.14 -25.05 -0.46
CA LEU A 181 -3.06 -25.90 -1.00
C LEU A 181 -3.27 -27.39 -0.70
N LYS A 182 -3.68 -27.71 0.53
CA LYS A 182 -3.97 -29.10 0.90
C LYS A 182 -5.11 -29.70 0.08
N TYR A 183 -6.15 -28.92 -0.19
CA TYR A 183 -7.29 -29.39 -0.99
C TYR A 183 -6.93 -29.47 -2.48
N SER A 184 -6.15 -28.51 -2.98
CA SER A 184 -5.65 -28.50 -4.35
C SER A 184 -4.83 -29.75 -4.65
N ARG A 185 -3.85 -30.09 -3.80
CA ARG A 185 -3.03 -31.30 -3.94
C ARG A 185 -3.83 -32.60 -3.84
N LYS A 186 -4.82 -32.65 -2.94
CA LYS A 186 -5.71 -33.81 -2.83
C LYS A 186 -6.64 -33.95 -4.03
N GLN A 187 -6.98 -32.85 -4.70
CA GLN A 187 -7.80 -32.90 -5.90
C GLN A 187 -7.02 -33.48 -7.09
N ASP A 188 -5.69 -33.28 -7.15
CA ASP A 188 -4.86 -33.89 -8.20
C ASP A 188 -4.86 -35.41 -8.18
N GLU A 189 -4.97 -36.00 -6.97
CA GLU A 189 -5.00 -37.46 -6.78
C GLU A 189 -6.41 -38.04 -6.87
N ALA A 190 -7.45 -37.20 -6.76
CA ALA A 190 -8.84 -37.63 -6.72
C ALA A 190 -9.48 -37.55 -8.11
N THR A 191 -10.26 -38.59 -8.45
CA THR A 191 -11.07 -38.63 -9.67
C THR A 191 -12.43 -37.94 -9.50
N ASP A 192 -12.85 -37.70 -8.26
CA ASP A 192 -14.10 -37.01 -7.92
C ASP A 192 -13.89 -35.53 -7.63
N GLY A 193 -14.91 -34.68 -7.84
CA GLY A 193 -14.87 -33.24 -7.57
C GLY A 193 -15.05 -32.86 -6.10
N LYS A 194 -14.86 -33.80 -5.14
CA LYS A 194 -15.13 -33.60 -3.71
C LYS A 194 -14.26 -32.49 -3.09
N TRP A 195 -12.97 -32.49 -3.40
CA TRP A 195 -12.03 -31.52 -2.85
C TRP A 195 -12.21 -30.14 -3.47
N PHE A 196 -12.57 -30.07 -4.76
CA PHE A 196 -12.93 -28.83 -5.41
C PHE A 196 -14.16 -28.18 -4.75
N LYS A 197 -15.23 -28.95 -4.43
CA LYS A 197 -16.39 -28.45 -3.70
C LYS A 197 -16.03 -27.93 -2.30
N LYS A 198 -15.04 -28.53 -1.63
CA LYS A 198 -14.53 -28.03 -0.35
C LYS A 198 -13.73 -26.74 -0.52
N SER A 199 -12.86 -26.69 -1.55
CA SER A 199 -12.12 -25.47 -1.90
C SER A 199 -13.07 -24.31 -2.21
N PHE A 200 -14.13 -24.55 -2.95
CA PHE A 200 -15.16 -23.55 -3.22
C PHE A 200 -15.76 -22.97 -1.93
N LYS A 201 -16.20 -23.80 -1.01
CA LYS A 201 -16.81 -23.36 0.25
C LYS A 201 -15.85 -22.54 1.11
N ILE A 202 -14.60 -22.98 1.24
CA ILE A 202 -13.62 -22.29 2.06
C ILE A 202 -13.14 -21.00 1.40
N SER A 203 -13.07 -20.95 0.06
CA SER A 203 -12.75 -19.72 -0.68
C SER A 203 -13.85 -18.67 -0.53
N ALA A 204 -15.13 -19.08 -0.59
CA ALA A 204 -16.22 -18.16 -0.34
C ALA A 204 -16.20 -17.60 1.10
N ALA A 205 -15.98 -18.46 2.10
CA ALA A 205 -15.82 -18.00 3.49
C ALA A 205 -14.60 -17.09 3.69
N PHE A 206 -13.49 -17.42 3.05
CA PHE A 206 -12.28 -16.61 3.07
C PHE A 206 -12.51 -15.22 2.47
N LEU A 207 -13.22 -15.10 1.34
CA LEU A 207 -13.49 -13.81 0.72
C LEU A 207 -14.30 -12.88 1.63
N VAL A 208 -15.24 -13.42 2.41
CA VAL A 208 -15.95 -12.62 3.41
C VAL A 208 -14.98 -12.13 4.50
N PHE A 209 -14.13 -12.99 5.02
CA PHE A 209 -13.10 -12.58 5.99
C PHE A 209 -12.12 -11.57 5.39
N PHE A 210 -11.68 -11.82 4.15
CA PHE A 210 -10.69 -11.03 3.45
C PHE A 210 -11.15 -9.58 3.22
N ILE A 211 -12.40 -9.35 2.76
CA ILE A 211 -12.88 -8.00 2.44
C ILE A 211 -12.88 -7.07 3.67
N TYR A 212 -13.20 -7.62 4.86
CA TYR A 212 -13.14 -6.85 6.10
C TYR A 212 -11.69 -6.65 6.57
N THR A 213 -10.89 -7.71 6.56
CA THR A 213 -9.53 -7.65 7.08
C THR A 213 -8.59 -6.86 6.19
N GLU A 214 -8.79 -6.87 4.88
CA GLU A 214 -8.03 -6.07 3.92
C GLU A 214 -8.32 -4.57 4.11
N SER A 215 -9.59 -4.19 4.22
CA SER A 215 -9.97 -2.79 4.45
C SER A 215 -9.40 -2.26 5.77
N ILE A 216 -9.51 -3.04 6.85
CA ILE A 216 -8.94 -2.65 8.15
C ILE A 216 -7.40 -2.63 8.08
N MET A 217 -6.77 -3.56 7.39
CA MET A 217 -5.33 -3.57 7.17
C MET A 217 -4.87 -2.31 6.44
N SER A 218 -5.59 -1.88 5.41
CA SER A 218 -5.24 -0.66 4.68
C SER A 218 -5.35 0.59 5.55
N TRP A 219 -6.30 0.63 6.50
CA TRP A 219 -6.42 1.72 7.47
C TRP A 219 -5.33 1.69 8.53
N ASP A 220 -5.01 0.50 9.08
CA ASP A 220 -4.02 0.35 10.16
C ASP A 220 -2.58 0.47 9.65
N TRP A 221 -2.27 -0.03 8.45
CA TRP A 221 -0.90 -0.17 7.98
C TRP A 221 -0.48 0.91 6.96
N LEU A 222 -1.43 1.57 6.32
CA LEU A 222 -1.15 2.61 5.33
C LEU A 222 -1.75 3.96 5.71
N MET A 223 -3.07 4.02 5.90
CA MET A 223 -3.73 5.29 6.18
C MET A 223 -3.29 5.91 7.52
N SER A 224 -2.90 5.08 8.48
CA SER A 224 -2.44 5.52 9.80
C SER A 224 -1.08 6.23 9.81
N PHE A 225 -0.36 6.29 8.67
CA PHE A 225 0.81 7.18 8.51
C PHE A 225 0.43 8.65 8.63
N ASP A 226 -0.78 9.00 8.16
CA ASP A 226 -1.38 10.32 8.36
C ASP A 226 -2.68 10.15 9.14
N PRO A 227 -2.63 10.14 10.48
CA PRO A 227 -3.79 9.85 11.30
C PRO A 227 -4.83 10.97 11.32
N HIS A 228 -4.52 12.18 10.83
CA HIS A 228 -5.45 13.28 10.69
C HIS A 228 -6.37 13.11 9.48
N TRP A 229 -5.87 12.46 8.44
CA TRP A 229 -6.65 12.15 7.25
C TRP A 229 -7.36 10.79 7.37
N PHE A 230 -8.56 10.68 6.81
CA PHE A 230 -9.31 9.43 6.77
C PHE A 230 -10.22 9.35 5.54
N SER A 231 -10.39 8.12 5.01
CA SER A 231 -11.32 7.83 3.93
C SER A 231 -11.75 6.37 3.97
N THR A 232 -13.05 6.13 3.89
CA THR A 232 -13.61 4.78 3.80
C THR A 232 -13.32 4.12 2.45
N LEU A 233 -13.23 4.94 1.38
CA LEU A 233 -12.93 4.47 0.03
C LEU A 233 -11.49 3.99 -0.12
N TYR A 234 -10.59 4.39 0.79
CA TYR A 234 -9.17 4.07 0.72
C TYR A 234 -8.88 2.57 0.72
N GLY A 235 -9.62 1.76 1.49
CA GLY A 235 -9.51 0.30 1.47
C GLY A 235 -9.77 -0.29 0.08
N TRP A 236 -10.84 0.14 -0.58
CA TRP A 236 -11.15 -0.29 -1.94
C TRP A 236 -10.11 0.14 -2.97
N TYR A 237 -9.55 1.33 -2.79
CA TYR A 237 -8.47 1.83 -3.63
C TYR A 237 -7.20 0.97 -3.49
N VAL A 238 -6.81 0.62 -2.27
CA VAL A 238 -5.67 -0.28 -1.98
C VAL A 238 -5.94 -1.67 -2.56
N PHE A 239 -7.15 -2.21 -2.35
CA PHE A 239 -7.58 -3.50 -2.94
C PHE A 239 -7.44 -3.51 -4.46
N ALA A 240 -7.91 -2.48 -5.15
CA ALA A 240 -7.82 -2.42 -6.61
C ALA A 240 -6.36 -2.40 -7.08
N GLY A 241 -5.49 -1.62 -6.44
CA GLY A 241 -4.05 -1.60 -6.72
C GLY A 241 -3.38 -2.94 -6.48
N MET A 242 -3.71 -3.59 -5.37
CA MET A 242 -3.23 -4.93 -5.03
C MET A 242 -3.60 -5.96 -6.09
N ILE A 243 -4.85 -5.97 -6.57
CA ILE A 243 -5.30 -6.93 -7.59
C ILE A 243 -4.65 -6.64 -8.95
N VAL A 244 -4.47 -5.38 -9.35
CA VAL A 244 -3.71 -5.04 -10.56
C VAL A 244 -2.30 -5.59 -10.50
N CYS A 245 -1.56 -5.33 -9.42
CA CYS A 245 -0.20 -5.86 -9.22
C CYS A 245 -0.17 -7.39 -9.20
N ALA A 246 -1.16 -8.03 -8.59
CA ALA A 246 -1.27 -9.47 -8.53
C ALA A 246 -1.45 -10.10 -9.93
N ILE A 247 -2.41 -9.61 -10.71
CA ILE A 247 -2.70 -10.14 -12.05
C ILE A 247 -1.51 -9.91 -12.99
N THR A 248 -0.89 -8.72 -12.92
CA THR A 248 0.32 -8.41 -13.68
C THR A 248 1.46 -9.37 -13.35
N THR A 249 1.66 -9.66 -12.07
CA THR A 249 2.69 -10.61 -11.62
C THR A 249 2.37 -12.03 -12.06
N ILE A 250 1.11 -12.47 -11.99
CA ILE A 250 0.69 -13.79 -12.51
C ILE A 250 0.99 -13.88 -14.00
N ALA A 251 0.63 -12.85 -14.80
CA ALA A 251 0.87 -12.82 -16.21
C ALA A 251 2.37 -12.89 -16.54
N LEU A 252 3.19 -12.07 -15.87
CA LEU A 252 4.63 -12.03 -16.08
C LEU A 252 5.29 -13.37 -15.74
N VAL A 253 4.99 -13.95 -14.56
CA VAL A 253 5.55 -15.24 -14.14
C VAL A 253 5.10 -16.36 -15.08
N THR A 254 3.84 -16.35 -15.52
CA THR A 254 3.31 -17.31 -16.49
C THR A 254 4.05 -17.25 -17.81
N MET A 255 4.28 -16.06 -18.35
CA MET A 255 5.00 -15.88 -19.61
C MET A 255 6.47 -16.31 -19.51
N VAL A 256 7.14 -15.99 -18.40
CA VAL A 256 8.51 -16.42 -18.14
C VAL A 256 8.60 -17.94 -18.06
N LEU A 257 7.71 -18.60 -17.30
CA LEU A 257 7.71 -20.07 -17.20
C LEU A 257 7.37 -20.73 -18.56
N LYS A 258 6.42 -20.16 -19.31
CA LYS A 258 6.08 -20.64 -20.66
C LYS A 258 7.27 -20.53 -21.62
N SER A 259 8.04 -19.44 -21.57
CA SER A 259 9.23 -19.24 -22.41
C SER A 259 10.36 -20.23 -22.07
N GLN A 260 10.40 -20.76 -20.85
CA GLN A 260 11.36 -21.77 -20.39
C GLN A 260 10.90 -23.21 -20.71
N GLY A 261 9.75 -23.38 -21.39
CA GLY A 261 9.23 -24.71 -21.73
C GLY A 261 8.38 -25.38 -20.66
N TYR A 262 8.12 -24.70 -19.53
CA TYR A 262 7.14 -25.15 -18.54
C TYR A 262 5.73 -24.73 -19.00
N LEU A 263 4.68 -25.20 -18.32
CA LEU A 263 3.29 -24.83 -18.57
C LEU A 263 2.79 -25.17 -19.99
N GLU A 264 2.98 -26.41 -20.42
CA GLU A 264 2.60 -26.93 -21.72
C GLU A 264 1.12 -26.66 -22.09
N TYR A 265 0.22 -26.68 -21.09
CA TYR A 265 -1.21 -26.48 -21.29
C TYR A 265 -1.63 -25.00 -21.34
N VAL A 266 -0.72 -24.05 -21.09
CA VAL A 266 -1.01 -22.61 -21.16
C VAL A 266 -0.92 -22.14 -22.60
N ASN A 267 -2.05 -21.74 -23.16
CA ASN A 267 -2.14 -21.17 -24.50
C ASN A 267 -2.32 -19.64 -24.48
N ASP A 268 -2.33 -19.02 -25.67
CA ASP A 268 -2.44 -17.57 -25.80
C ASP A 268 -3.80 -17.02 -25.34
N SER A 269 -4.85 -17.88 -25.28
CA SER A 269 -6.15 -17.48 -24.75
C SER A 269 -6.10 -17.21 -23.23
N HIS A 270 -5.31 -17.98 -22.48
CA HIS A 270 -5.11 -17.74 -21.04
C HIS A 270 -4.40 -16.41 -20.77
N ILE A 271 -3.38 -16.08 -21.57
CA ILE A 271 -2.68 -14.79 -21.47
C ILE A 271 -3.60 -13.65 -21.88
N HIS A 272 -4.38 -13.82 -22.92
CA HIS A 272 -5.39 -12.86 -23.34
C HIS A 272 -6.46 -12.61 -22.25
N ASP A 273 -6.89 -13.65 -21.53
CA ASP A 273 -7.84 -13.50 -20.43
C ASP A 273 -7.21 -12.77 -19.24
N LEU A 274 -5.95 -13.07 -18.89
CA LEU A 274 -5.22 -12.28 -17.89
C LEU A 274 -5.10 -10.81 -18.29
N ALA A 275 -4.79 -10.51 -19.57
CA ALA A 275 -4.72 -9.14 -20.07
C ALA A 275 -6.07 -8.40 -20.00
N LYS A 276 -7.20 -9.11 -20.15
CA LYS A 276 -8.54 -8.52 -19.93
C LYS A 276 -8.73 -8.13 -18.46
N TYR A 277 -8.32 -9.01 -17.52
CA TYR A 277 -8.40 -8.70 -16.11
C TYR A 277 -7.47 -7.54 -15.72
N MET A 278 -6.23 -7.50 -16.26
CA MET A 278 -5.32 -6.35 -16.07
C MET A 278 -6.01 -5.06 -16.51
N PHE A 279 -6.56 -5.03 -17.72
CA PHE A 279 -7.27 -3.86 -18.22
C PHE A 279 -8.48 -3.49 -17.36
N GLY A 280 -9.34 -4.46 -17.02
CA GLY A 280 -10.54 -4.21 -16.23
C GLY A 280 -10.24 -3.66 -14.84
N PHE A 281 -9.26 -4.25 -14.14
CA PHE A 281 -8.86 -3.78 -12.81
C PHE A 281 -8.07 -2.47 -12.85
N SER A 282 -7.33 -2.16 -13.92
CA SER A 282 -6.72 -0.84 -14.12
C SER A 282 -7.79 0.25 -14.26
N ILE A 283 -8.87 0.00 -15.00
CA ILE A 283 -10.01 0.92 -15.10
C ILE A 283 -10.72 1.05 -13.75
N PHE A 284 -10.91 -0.05 -13.04
CA PHE A 284 -11.53 -0.03 -11.70
C PHE A 284 -10.68 0.76 -10.69
N TRP A 285 -9.36 0.58 -10.70
CA TRP A 285 -8.43 1.36 -9.88
C TRP A 285 -8.54 2.86 -10.19
N THR A 286 -8.57 3.21 -11.47
CA THR A 286 -8.70 4.62 -11.93
C THR A 286 -10.02 5.23 -11.50
N TYR A 287 -11.10 4.45 -11.59
CA TYR A 287 -12.41 4.88 -11.11
C TYR A 287 -12.39 5.22 -9.62
N LEU A 288 -11.79 4.37 -8.78
CA LEU A 288 -11.68 4.61 -7.35
C LEU A 288 -10.77 5.82 -7.04
N TRP A 289 -9.63 5.94 -7.72
CA TRP A 289 -8.74 7.08 -7.59
C TRP A 289 -9.45 8.39 -7.96
N PHE A 290 -10.14 8.42 -9.09
CA PHE A 290 -10.87 9.58 -9.55
C PHE A 290 -12.06 9.91 -8.66
N SER A 291 -12.79 8.92 -8.18
CA SER A 291 -13.89 9.10 -7.24
C SER A 291 -13.42 9.71 -5.92
N GLN A 292 -12.28 9.27 -5.39
CA GLN A 292 -11.66 9.85 -4.20
C GLN A 292 -11.31 11.33 -4.44
N PHE A 293 -10.67 11.63 -5.57
CA PHE A 293 -10.35 13.00 -5.95
C PHE A 293 -11.60 13.87 -6.08
N MET A 294 -12.61 13.40 -6.82
CA MET A 294 -13.87 14.13 -7.04
C MET A 294 -14.60 14.45 -5.74
N LEU A 295 -14.70 13.49 -4.82
CA LEU A 295 -15.40 13.69 -3.55
C LEU A 295 -14.70 14.75 -2.68
N ILE A 296 -13.38 14.67 -2.56
CA ILE A 296 -12.58 15.61 -1.75
C ILE A 296 -12.58 17.00 -2.41
N TRP A 297 -12.39 17.06 -3.74
CA TRP A 297 -12.43 18.32 -4.48
C TRP A 297 -13.79 19.01 -4.39
N TYR A 298 -14.89 18.25 -4.51
CA TYR A 298 -16.25 18.80 -4.46
C TYR A 298 -16.63 19.25 -3.03
N ALA A 299 -16.29 18.48 -2.01
CA ALA A 299 -16.57 18.81 -0.62
C ALA A 299 -15.73 20.01 -0.12
N ASN A 300 -14.50 20.13 -0.62
CA ASN A 300 -13.53 21.19 -0.30
C ASN A 300 -13.36 21.42 1.21
N ILE A 301 -13.31 20.32 1.98
CA ILE A 301 -13.05 20.34 3.42
C ILE A 301 -11.55 20.53 3.62
N PRO A 302 -11.07 21.58 4.31
CA PRO A 302 -9.64 21.88 4.42
C PRO A 302 -8.78 20.70 4.90
N GLU A 303 -9.24 19.96 5.90
CA GLU A 303 -8.52 18.82 6.49
C GLU A 303 -8.37 17.64 5.51
N GLU A 304 -9.33 17.46 4.59
CA GLU A 304 -9.29 16.39 3.61
C GLU A 304 -8.50 16.76 2.35
N VAL A 305 -8.53 18.05 1.97
CA VAL A 305 -7.87 18.56 0.75
C VAL A 305 -6.35 18.46 0.85
N THR A 306 -5.78 18.57 2.05
CA THR A 306 -4.33 18.47 2.31
C THR A 306 -3.72 17.22 1.69
N TYR A 307 -4.45 16.09 1.67
CA TYR A 307 -4.03 14.84 1.05
C TYR A 307 -3.63 15.00 -0.43
N PHE A 308 -4.41 15.76 -1.21
CA PHE A 308 -4.12 15.97 -2.64
C PHE A 308 -3.15 17.12 -2.86
N VAL A 309 -3.22 18.18 -2.05
CA VAL A 309 -2.31 19.33 -2.14
C VAL A 309 -0.88 18.87 -2.00
N THR A 310 -0.53 18.18 -0.92
CA THR A 310 0.81 17.63 -0.69
C THR A 310 1.28 16.73 -1.86
N ARG A 311 0.39 15.89 -2.41
CA ARG A 311 0.77 15.00 -3.52
C ARG A 311 0.96 15.72 -4.85
N ILE A 312 0.23 16.80 -5.07
CA ILE A 312 0.33 17.60 -6.30
C ILE A 312 1.50 18.55 -6.23
N GLU A 313 1.80 19.13 -5.08
CA GLU A 313 2.89 20.09 -4.90
C GLU A 313 4.24 19.36 -4.73
N ASP A 314 4.36 18.46 -3.76
CA ASP A 314 5.63 17.84 -3.40
C ASP A 314 5.94 16.57 -4.20
N PHE A 315 4.90 15.82 -4.62
CA PHE A 315 5.05 14.51 -5.27
C PHE A 315 4.40 14.45 -6.65
N LYS A 316 4.38 15.56 -7.38
CA LYS A 316 3.73 15.68 -8.68
C LYS A 316 4.08 14.59 -9.68
N LEU A 317 5.37 14.30 -9.84
CA LEU A 317 5.82 13.30 -10.81
C LEU A 317 5.37 11.87 -10.48
N PRO A 318 5.61 11.32 -9.28
CA PRO A 318 5.12 9.98 -8.94
C PRO A 318 3.59 9.92 -8.88
N PHE A 319 2.92 10.99 -8.43
CA PHE A 319 1.47 11.03 -8.33
C PHE A 319 0.77 10.94 -9.69
N PHE A 320 1.15 11.76 -10.66
CA PHE A 320 0.60 11.67 -12.01
C PHE A 320 1.20 10.52 -12.81
N GLY A 321 2.44 10.13 -12.54
CA GLY A 321 3.08 8.96 -13.13
C GLY A 321 2.29 7.68 -12.83
N MET A 322 1.78 7.54 -11.62
CA MET A 322 0.90 6.44 -11.22
C MET A 322 -0.39 6.39 -12.07
N VAL A 323 -0.99 7.54 -12.40
CA VAL A 323 -2.18 7.63 -13.28
C VAL A 323 -1.83 7.24 -14.71
N VAL A 324 -0.68 7.69 -15.21
CA VAL A 324 -0.20 7.31 -16.55
C VAL A 324 -0.01 5.81 -16.64
N MET A 325 0.63 5.19 -15.65
CA MET A 325 0.91 3.75 -15.64
C MET A 325 -0.35 2.89 -15.50
N ASN A 326 -1.30 3.30 -14.66
CA ASN A 326 -2.49 2.48 -14.36
C ASN A 326 -3.72 2.82 -15.22
N PHE A 327 -3.74 3.96 -15.91
CA PHE A 327 -4.86 4.39 -16.72
C PHE A 327 -4.50 4.62 -18.18
N VAL A 328 -3.64 5.63 -18.45
CA VAL A 328 -3.34 6.04 -19.82
C VAL A 328 -2.70 4.90 -20.60
N PHE A 329 -1.72 4.25 -20.03
CA PHE A 329 -0.99 3.16 -20.66
C PHE A 329 -1.88 1.93 -20.90
N PRO A 330 -2.64 1.39 -19.94
CA PRO A 330 -3.56 0.28 -20.19
C PRO A 330 -4.64 0.61 -21.23
N ILE A 331 -5.18 1.82 -21.27
CA ILE A 331 -6.14 2.22 -22.31
C ILE A 331 -5.48 2.16 -23.68
N LEU A 332 -4.31 2.75 -23.86
CA LEU A 332 -3.66 2.81 -25.17
C LEU A 332 -3.22 1.43 -25.66
N VAL A 333 -2.74 0.57 -24.75
CA VAL A 333 -2.15 -0.73 -25.12
C VAL A 333 -3.17 -1.87 -25.02
N LEU A 334 -3.94 -1.92 -23.94
CA LEU A 334 -4.82 -3.06 -23.64
C LEU A 334 -6.29 -2.84 -24.02
N MET A 335 -6.70 -1.71 -24.60
CA MET A 335 -8.06 -1.54 -25.11
C MET A 335 -8.31 -2.42 -26.34
N ASN A 336 -7.34 -2.52 -27.23
CA ASN A 336 -7.46 -3.35 -28.42
C ASN A 336 -7.33 -4.85 -28.07
N SER A 337 -8.28 -5.66 -28.55
CA SER A 337 -8.31 -7.10 -28.30
C SER A 337 -7.12 -7.85 -28.95
N ASP A 338 -6.64 -7.38 -30.09
CA ASP A 338 -5.55 -8.02 -30.84
C ASP A 338 -4.20 -7.82 -30.10
N TYR A 339 -3.99 -6.64 -29.52
CA TYR A 339 -2.77 -6.36 -28.73
C TYR A 339 -2.67 -7.22 -27.48
N LYS A 340 -3.80 -7.56 -26.86
CA LYS A 340 -3.85 -8.48 -25.70
C LYS A 340 -3.38 -9.90 -26.00
N ARG A 341 -3.31 -10.28 -27.28
CA ARG A 341 -2.83 -11.61 -27.74
C ARG A 341 -1.34 -11.63 -28.05
N VAL A 342 -0.71 -10.46 -28.11
CA VAL A 342 0.72 -10.33 -28.41
C VAL A 342 1.48 -10.21 -27.09
N ASN A 343 2.28 -11.22 -26.75
CA ASN A 343 3.00 -11.29 -25.49
C ASN A 343 3.84 -10.03 -25.19
N TRP A 344 4.42 -9.41 -26.21
CA TRP A 344 5.17 -8.16 -26.06
C TRP A 344 4.35 -7.03 -25.44
N PHE A 345 3.12 -6.83 -25.89
CA PHE A 345 2.24 -5.78 -25.35
C PHE A 345 1.75 -6.09 -23.93
N VAL A 346 1.68 -7.35 -23.57
CA VAL A 346 1.26 -7.76 -22.21
C VAL A 346 2.43 -7.65 -21.22
N VAL A 347 3.68 -7.78 -21.71
CA VAL A 347 4.90 -7.62 -20.87
C VAL A 347 5.24 -6.15 -20.67
N LEU A 348 4.94 -5.27 -21.63
CA LEU A 348 5.21 -3.85 -21.58
C LEU A 348 4.42 -3.17 -20.45
#